data_a60babd81deb99825debb21a1d27e4b5
#
_entry.id   a60babd81deb99825debb21a1d27e4b5
#
_cell.length_a   1.000
_cell.length_b   1.000
_cell.length_c   1.000
_cell.angle_alpha   90.00
_cell.angle_beta   90.00
_cell.angle_gamma   90.00
#
_symmetry.space_group_name_H-M   'P 1'
#
loop_
_entity.id
_entity.type
_entity.pdbx_description
1 polymer ?
#
loop_
_entity_poly.entity_id
_entity_poly.type
_entity_poly.pdbx_seq_one_letter_code
_entity_poly.pdbx_strand_id
1 'polypeptide(L)'
;MFERSSGILLHPTSLPGKYGIGSLGKEAYKFVDFLKKANQKLWQIFPLGPTGYGDSPYQCFSTFAGNPYLIDFDLLIEQNLLTEEDLKGVDFGGNEEYIDYGAIYNQKYPLLRKAYENFKANENKELKEKLETFKAENSSWLDDYSLYISLKNHFNGLPWNEWEDDIRTRKEAAINKYKAELADEIEYNNFIQFLFFTQWNNVKKYANDNGIKIIGDIPIFVAVDSSDAWANPEIFLFDPELKPVKVAGVPPDYFSATGQLWGNPLYDWDKLKELNYKWWVDRVKANLSTCDIIRIDHFRGFDEYWAVPYGDKTAENGTWCPGPRMDLFNAIKNELGELPIIAEDLGTMTQGVIDLREATGFPGMKILGFAFDSKEENDYLPHTYTKNCVVYTGTHDNDTLIGWFTKANEDDKQFARDYLNSRSDDEIHWDAIRGAWSSVANMAIAPIQDFLGLGSEARINTPGLASGNWQWRLKDGVLTDELAERIAKLTKVYSR
;
A
#
# COMPACT_ATOMS: atom_id res chain seq x y z
N MET A 1 3.40 -20.98 9.59
CA MET A 1 1.94 -20.77 9.91
C MET A 1 1.89 -19.57 10.84
N PHE A 2 1.00 -18.60 10.55
CA PHE A 2 0.86 -17.40 11.40
C PHE A 2 0.23 -17.74 12.76
N GLU A 3 0.69 -17.04 13.80
CA GLU A 3 0.13 -17.17 15.15
C GLU A 3 -1.22 -16.45 15.25
N ARG A 4 -2.05 -16.88 16.23
CA ARG A 4 -3.31 -16.21 16.52
C ARG A 4 -3.06 -14.80 17.02
N SER A 5 -3.54 -13.80 16.29
CA SER A 5 -3.26 -12.39 16.54
C SER A 5 -4.34 -11.47 15.98
N SER A 6 -4.33 -10.23 16.40
CA SER A 6 -5.18 -9.19 15.84
C SER A 6 -4.40 -7.91 15.56
N GLY A 7 -4.97 -7.04 14.73
CA GLY A 7 -4.36 -5.80 14.33
C GLY A 7 -5.33 -4.75 13.82
N ILE A 8 -4.77 -3.59 13.56
CA ILE A 8 -5.49 -2.42 13.05
C ILE A 8 -4.91 -2.04 11.68
N LEU A 9 -5.80 -1.76 10.73
CA LEU A 9 -5.46 -1.19 9.44
C LEU A 9 -5.55 0.34 9.55
N LEU A 10 -4.42 1.01 9.35
CA LEU A 10 -4.31 2.47 9.25
C LEU A 10 -3.04 2.84 8.49
N HIS A 11 -3.18 3.50 7.34
CA HIS A 11 -2.01 3.96 6.59
C HIS A 11 -1.38 5.20 7.25
N PRO A 12 -0.03 5.35 7.20
CA PRO A 12 0.63 6.50 7.81
C PRO A 12 0.14 7.87 7.31
N THR A 13 -0.30 8.00 6.05
CA THR A 13 -0.89 9.24 5.52
C THR A 13 -2.13 9.68 6.28
N SER A 14 -2.88 8.73 6.85
CA SER A 14 -4.12 8.98 7.60
C SER A 14 -3.87 9.30 9.09
N LEU A 15 -2.64 9.29 9.56
CA LEU A 15 -2.31 9.71 10.93
C LEU A 15 -2.61 11.20 11.13
N PRO A 16 -2.92 11.65 12.35
CA PRO A 16 -3.01 13.07 12.68
C PRO A 16 -1.67 13.78 12.39
N GLY A 17 -1.70 15.08 12.31
CA GLY A 17 -0.46 15.86 12.19
C GLY A 17 -0.68 17.24 11.59
N LYS A 18 0.22 18.15 11.95
CA LYS A 18 0.16 19.58 11.59
C LYS A 18 0.58 19.89 10.15
N TYR A 19 1.08 18.90 9.41
CA TYR A 19 1.61 19.09 8.06
C TYR A 19 0.63 18.69 6.94
N GLY A 20 -0.68 18.74 7.21
CA GLY A 20 -1.74 18.47 6.22
C GLY A 20 -1.90 17.00 5.83
N ILE A 21 -0.96 16.13 6.22
CA ILE A 21 -0.92 14.68 5.98
C ILE A 21 -0.22 14.01 7.17
N GLY A 22 -0.50 12.75 7.41
CA GLY A 22 0.24 11.97 8.39
C GLY A 22 1.71 11.81 8.01
N SER A 23 2.60 11.70 8.99
CA SER A 23 4.05 11.63 8.80
C SER A 23 4.71 10.59 9.72
N LEU A 24 5.98 10.29 9.45
CA LEU A 24 6.79 9.31 10.18
C LEU A 24 7.42 9.90 11.48
N GLY A 25 6.77 10.92 12.02
CA GLY A 25 7.15 11.58 13.26
C GLY A 25 6.37 11.10 14.47
N LYS A 26 6.21 12.00 15.43
CA LYS A 26 5.62 11.74 16.75
C LYS A 26 4.31 10.96 16.73
N GLU A 27 3.42 11.26 15.76
CA GLU A 27 2.10 10.62 15.71
C GLU A 27 2.16 9.14 15.28
N ALA A 28 3.16 8.77 14.46
CA ALA A 28 3.40 7.36 14.15
C ALA A 28 3.85 6.56 15.40
N TYR A 29 4.71 7.14 16.24
CA TYR A 29 5.12 6.53 17.52
C TYR A 29 3.95 6.42 18.51
N LYS A 30 3.13 7.48 18.63
CA LYS A 30 1.91 7.44 19.45
C LYS A 30 0.94 6.35 18.99
N PHE A 31 0.83 6.14 17.67
CA PHE A 31 -0.03 5.05 17.17
C PHE A 31 0.51 3.68 17.56
N VAL A 32 1.83 3.48 17.52
CA VAL A 32 2.46 2.25 18.04
C VAL A 32 2.16 2.07 19.54
N ASP A 33 2.26 3.14 20.34
CA ASP A 33 1.92 3.08 21.77
C ASP A 33 0.45 2.73 21.99
N PHE A 34 -0.45 3.29 21.19
CA PHE A 34 -1.87 2.93 21.20
C PHE A 34 -2.10 1.45 20.86
N LEU A 35 -1.46 0.94 19.81
CA LEU A 35 -1.54 -0.48 19.45
C LEU A 35 -1.08 -1.39 20.58
N LYS A 36 0.04 -1.06 21.21
CA LYS A 36 0.56 -1.78 22.38
C LYS A 36 -0.45 -1.78 23.52
N LYS A 37 -1.01 -0.60 23.87
CA LYS A 37 -2.01 -0.46 24.93
C LYS A 37 -3.29 -1.22 24.60
N ALA A 38 -3.70 -1.22 23.33
CA ALA A 38 -4.83 -1.98 22.81
C ALA A 38 -4.55 -3.50 22.66
N ASN A 39 -3.36 -3.97 23.08
CA ASN A 39 -2.92 -5.37 22.96
C ASN A 39 -2.99 -5.88 21.51
N GLN A 40 -2.74 -5.01 20.52
CA GLN A 40 -2.65 -5.41 19.12
C GLN A 40 -1.22 -5.85 18.78
N LYS A 41 -1.10 -6.81 17.88
CA LYS A 41 0.20 -7.34 17.43
C LYS A 41 0.51 -7.00 15.98
N LEU A 42 -0.46 -6.48 15.25
CA LEU A 42 -0.34 -6.20 13.83
C LEU A 42 -0.76 -4.77 13.52
N TRP A 43 0.03 -4.11 12.69
CA TRP A 43 -0.28 -2.83 12.06
C TRP A 43 -0.26 -3.03 10.55
N GLN A 44 -1.42 -2.94 9.90
CA GLN A 44 -1.49 -3.05 8.44
C GLN A 44 -1.50 -1.67 7.79
N ILE A 45 -0.71 -1.55 6.72
CA ILE A 45 -0.56 -0.34 5.91
C ILE A 45 -0.75 -0.67 4.42
N PHE A 46 -0.94 0.36 3.59
CA PHE A 46 -0.93 0.26 2.13
C PHE A 46 0.50 0.36 1.59
N PRO A 47 0.72 0.21 0.26
CA PRO A 47 2.03 0.43 -0.34
C PRO A 47 2.60 1.80 0.06
N LEU A 48 3.90 1.85 0.36
CA LEU A 48 4.59 3.06 0.82
C LEU A 48 5.21 3.88 -0.31
N GLY A 49 4.97 3.52 -1.57
CA GLY A 49 5.59 4.13 -2.73
C GLY A 49 5.14 5.57 -3.01
N PRO A 50 5.94 6.33 -3.77
CA PRO A 50 5.60 7.70 -4.15
C PRO A 50 4.43 7.71 -5.13
N THR A 51 3.34 8.37 -4.75
CA THR A 51 2.10 8.42 -5.54
C THR A 51 2.17 9.43 -6.68
N GLY A 52 1.47 9.12 -7.78
CA GLY A 52 1.27 10.02 -8.88
C GLY A 52 -0.07 10.74 -8.83
N TYR A 53 -0.54 11.19 -9.97
CA TYR A 53 -1.87 11.80 -10.12
C TYR A 53 -2.95 10.78 -9.72
N GLY A 54 -3.89 11.23 -8.87
CA GLY A 54 -4.94 10.36 -8.29
C GLY A 54 -4.59 9.79 -6.92
N ASP A 55 -3.37 10.04 -6.42
CA ASP A 55 -2.92 9.80 -5.04
C ASP A 55 -3.00 8.36 -4.55
N SER A 56 -3.29 7.40 -5.47
CA SER A 56 -3.41 5.99 -5.13
C SER A 56 -2.06 5.38 -4.77
N PRO A 57 -1.90 4.78 -3.59
CA PRO A 57 -0.69 4.03 -3.23
C PRO A 57 -0.48 2.77 -4.07
N TYR A 58 -1.49 2.33 -4.84
CA TYR A 58 -1.40 1.19 -5.75
C TYR A 58 -0.93 1.58 -7.17
N GLN A 59 -0.78 2.89 -7.44
CA GLN A 59 -0.27 3.44 -8.70
C GLN A 59 0.97 4.31 -8.45
N CYS A 60 2.02 3.68 -7.91
CA CYS A 60 3.25 4.36 -7.52
C CYS A 60 4.23 4.52 -8.69
N PHE A 61 5.06 5.56 -8.62
CA PHE A 61 6.19 5.75 -9.55
C PHE A 61 7.32 4.73 -9.36
N SER A 62 7.33 4.00 -8.26
CA SER A 62 8.26 2.91 -7.99
C SER A 62 7.70 1.97 -6.94
N THR A 63 7.91 0.66 -7.13
CA THR A 63 7.60 -0.38 -6.14
C THR A 63 8.67 -0.52 -5.05
N PHE A 64 9.81 0.19 -5.18
CA PHE A 64 10.93 0.15 -4.25
C PHE A 64 11.07 1.44 -3.43
N ALA A 65 10.77 2.58 -4.03
CA ALA A 65 10.96 3.89 -3.41
C ALA A 65 9.89 4.20 -2.35
N GLY A 66 10.25 5.06 -1.40
CA GLY A 66 9.34 5.56 -0.38
C GLY A 66 8.68 6.88 -0.75
N ASN A 67 7.48 7.13 -0.19
CA ASN A 67 6.69 8.33 -0.45
C ASN A 67 7.24 9.55 0.31
N PRO A 68 7.74 10.58 -0.38
CA PRO A 68 8.27 11.78 0.25
C PRO A 68 7.27 12.54 1.12
N TYR A 69 5.97 12.37 0.87
CA TYR A 69 4.92 13.02 1.68
C TYR A 69 4.91 12.56 3.13
N LEU A 70 5.44 11.38 3.42
CA LEU A 70 5.52 10.84 4.78
C LEU A 70 6.69 11.38 5.60
N ILE A 71 7.66 12.06 4.98
CA ILE A 71 8.80 12.66 5.69
C ILE A 71 8.30 13.69 6.70
N ASP A 72 8.69 13.53 7.94
CA ASP A 72 8.35 14.41 9.05
C ASP A 72 9.34 15.57 9.17
N PHE A 73 8.82 16.78 9.26
CA PHE A 73 9.66 17.99 9.31
C PHE A 73 10.20 18.32 10.70
N ASP A 74 9.53 17.90 11.78
CA ASP A 74 10.07 18.07 13.13
C ASP A 74 11.40 17.33 13.27
N LEU A 75 11.49 16.11 12.70
CA LEU A 75 12.73 15.34 12.67
C LEU A 75 13.83 16.01 11.82
N LEU A 76 13.46 16.76 10.77
CA LEU A 76 14.43 17.54 9.98
C LEU A 76 14.91 18.78 10.76
N ILE A 77 14.07 19.39 11.57
CA ILE A 77 14.44 20.49 12.47
C ILE A 77 15.41 19.97 13.55
N GLU A 78 15.14 18.85 14.17
CA GLU A 78 16.04 18.21 15.14
C GLU A 78 17.43 17.91 14.56
N GLN A 79 17.48 17.61 13.25
CA GLN A 79 18.73 17.36 12.51
C GLN A 79 19.39 18.64 11.97
N ASN A 80 18.86 19.82 12.25
CA ASN A 80 19.30 21.13 11.71
C ASN A 80 19.29 21.19 10.17
N LEU A 81 18.37 20.46 9.53
CA LEU A 81 18.11 20.51 8.09
C LEU A 81 17.02 21.52 7.74
N LEU A 82 16.13 21.83 8.68
CA LEU A 82 15.15 22.91 8.63
C LEU A 82 15.14 23.67 9.95
N THR A 83 14.42 24.79 9.99
CA THR A 83 14.15 25.57 11.20
C THR A 83 12.64 25.79 11.34
N GLU A 84 12.17 26.14 12.55
CA GLU A 84 10.76 26.52 12.77
C GLU A 84 10.32 27.71 11.89
N GLU A 85 11.25 28.65 11.60
CA GLU A 85 10.96 29.81 10.75
C GLU A 85 10.69 29.41 9.29
N ASP A 86 11.28 28.30 8.81
CA ASP A 86 11.05 27.77 7.46
C ASP A 86 9.61 27.25 7.27
N LEU A 87 8.97 26.87 8.34
CA LEU A 87 7.59 26.34 8.35
C LEU A 87 6.55 27.40 8.66
N LYS A 88 6.99 28.60 9.06
CA LYS A 88 6.09 29.65 9.50
C LYS A 88 5.27 30.21 8.35
N GLY A 89 3.95 30.14 8.48
CA GLY A 89 3.01 30.63 7.46
C GLY A 89 2.82 29.70 6.27
N VAL A 90 3.39 28.49 6.30
CA VAL A 90 3.15 27.48 5.28
C VAL A 90 1.77 26.88 5.52
N ASP A 91 0.91 26.93 4.49
CA ASP A 91 -0.42 26.33 4.50
C ASP A 91 -0.37 25.01 3.74
N PHE A 92 -0.45 23.90 4.47
CA PHE A 92 -0.47 22.55 3.89
C PHE A 92 -1.87 22.14 3.38
N GLY A 93 -2.82 23.06 3.43
CA GLY A 93 -4.19 22.80 2.96
C GLY A 93 -4.94 21.73 3.76
N GLY A 94 -6.10 21.37 3.24
CA GLY A 94 -6.95 20.34 3.84
C GLY A 94 -7.55 20.75 5.18
N ASN A 95 -7.87 19.75 5.99
CA ASN A 95 -8.34 19.92 7.35
C ASN A 95 -7.90 18.72 8.22
N GLU A 96 -8.41 18.63 9.43
CA GLU A 96 -8.06 17.53 10.34
C GLU A 96 -8.52 16.15 9.86
N GLU A 97 -9.48 16.07 8.92
CA GLU A 97 -10.08 14.83 8.42
C GLU A 97 -9.71 14.50 6.97
N TYR A 98 -9.16 15.47 6.21
CA TYR A 98 -8.90 15.30 4.78
C TYR A 98 -7.55 15.90 4.36
N ILE A 99 -6.87 15.18 3.47
CA ILE A 99 -5.62 15.60 2.82
C ILE A 99 -5.96 16.40 1.56
N ASP A 100 -5.34 17.56 1.42
CA ASP A 100 -5.23 18.29 0.14
C ASP A 100 -3.90 17.95 -0.51
N TYR A 101 -3.87 16.93 -1.36
CA TYR A 101 -2.63 16.49 -2.03
C TYR A 101 -2.02 17.57 -2.93
N GLY A 102 -2.82 18.45 -3.50
CA GLY A 102 -2.33 19.58 -4.28
C GLY A 102 -1.53 20.59 -3.41
N ALA A 103 -2.05 20.93 -2.23
CA ALA A 103 -1.34 21.73 -1.26
C ALA A 103 -0.09 21.01 -0.74
N ILE A 104 -0.19 19.71 -0.41
CA ILE A 104 0.96 18.89 0.02
C ILE A 104 2.07 18.91 -1.02
N TYR A 105 1.77 18.66 -2.28
CA TYR A 105 2.74 18.71 -3.37
C TYR A 105 3.45 20.08 -3.43
N ASN A 106 2.66 21.16 -3.45
CA ASN A 106 3.18 22.51 -3.63
C ASN A 106 3.99 23.01 -2.43
N GLN A 107 3.76 22.50 -1.23
CA GLN A 107 4.42 22.99 -0.02
C GLN A 107 5.55 22.07 0.46
N LYS A 108 5.39 20.75 0.38
CA LYS A 108 6.42 19.83 0.91
C LYS A 108 7.69 19.80 0.06
N TYR A 109 7.58 19.75 -1.25
CA TYR A 109 8.77 19.68 -2.11
C TYR A 109 9.71 20.89 -1.98
N PRO A 110 9.23 22.15 -1.93
CA PRO A 110 10.11 23.31 -1.65
C PRO A 110 10.83 23.20 -0.30
N LEU A 111 10.16 22.71 0.74
CA LEU A 111 10.77 22.52 2.07
C LEU A 111 11.81 21.39 2.06
N LEU A 112 11.52 20.30 1.37
CA LEU A 112 12.48 19.21 1.19
C LEU A 112 13.70 19.67 0.37
N ARG A 113 13.50 20.52 -0.65
CA ARG A 113 14.59 21.15 -1.40
C ARG A 113 15.45 22.02 -0.49
N LYS A 114 14.83 22.82 0.36
CA LYS A 114 15.54 23.65 1.34
C LYS A 114 16.34 22.79 2.32
N ALA A 115 15.76 21.69 2.80
CA ALA A 115 16.48 20.75 3.66
C ALA A 115 17.71 20.16 2.97
N TYR A 116 17.62 19.85 1.67
CA TYR A 116 18.74 19.39 0.87
C TYR A 116 19.83 20.46 0.70
N GLU A 117 19.45 21.72 0.42
CA GLU A 117 20.43 22.82 0.33
C GLU A 117 21.17 23.03 1.66
N ASN A 118 20.44 22.95 2.77
CA ASN A 118 21.04 23.00 4.11
C ASN A 118 21.96 21.80 4.37
N PHE A 119 21.58 20.60 3.93
CA PHE A 119 22.42 19.41 4.01
C PHE A 119 23.72 19.56 3.22
N LYS A 120 23.68 20.10 2.00
CA LYS A 120 24.90 20.37 1.20
C LYS A 120 25.84 21.35 1.90
N ALA A 121 25.27 22.42 2.48
CA ALA A 121 26.02 23.45 3.19
C ALA A 121 26.55 22.99 4.56
N ASN A 122 25.95 21.95 5.15
CA ASN A 122 26.31 21.45 6.46
C ASN A 122 27.58 20.57 6.40
N GLU A 123 28.46 20.75 7.38
CA GLU A 123 29.69 19.97 7.53
C GLU A 123 29.48 18.62 8.28
N ASN A 124 28.21 18.18 8.45
CA ASN A 124 27.91 16.95 9.15
C ASN A 124 28.38 15.73 8.33
N LYS A 125 29.62 15.30 8.60
CA LYS A 125 30.27 14.17 7.94
C LYS A 125 29.50 12.85 8.16
N GLU A 126 28.99 12.64 9.38
CA GLU A 126 28.25 11.41 9.72
C GLU A 126 27.01 11.26 8.85
N LEU A 127 26.24 12.34 8.64
CA LEU A 127 25.03 12.30 7.81
C LEU A 127 25.38 12.05 6.34
N LYS A 128 26.50 12.62 5.84
CA LYS A 128 27.00 12.39 4.48
C LYS A 128 27.45 10.93 4.28
N GLU A 129 28.16 10.37 5.24
CA GLU A 129 28.58 8.96 5.21
C GLU A 129 27.38 8.01 5.24
N LYS A 130 26.36 8.30 6.03
CA LYS A 130 25.11 7.51 6.05
C LYS A 130 24.37 7.57 4.71
N LEU A 131 24.32 8.73 4.05
CA LEU A 131 23.73 8.84 2.71
C LEU A 131 24.51 7.98 1.70
N GLU A 132 25.86 8.06 1.68
CA GLU A 132 26.66 7.24 0.76
C GLU A 132 26.48 5.74 1.02
N THR A 133 26.38 5.32 2.28
CA THR A 133 26.09 3.96 2.64
C THR A 133 24.71 3.53 2.11
N PHE A 134 23.69 4.34 2.33
CA PHE A 134 22.33 4.10 1.83
C PHE A 134 22.30 3.98 0.30
N LYS A 135 23.01 4.85 -0.42
CA LYS A 135 23.14 4.80 -1.89
C LYS A 135 23.76 3.47 -2.34
N ALA A 136 24.86 3.07 -1.70
CA ALA A 136 25.56 1.82 -2.04
C ALA A 136 24.69 0.58 -1.79
N GLU A 137 23.97 0.53 -0.66
CA GLU A 137 23.11 -0.59 -0.29
C GLU A 137 21.85 -0.70 -1.19
N ASN A 138 21.39 0.40 -1.78
CA ASN A 138 20.16 0.48 -2.56
C ASN A 138 20.40 0.75 -4.06
N SER A 139 21.63 0.71 -4.54
CA SER A 139 22.01 1.03 -5.93
C SER A 139 21.25 0.23 -6.99
N SER A 140 20.77 -0.96 -6.66
CA SER A 140 20.02 -1.83 -7.59
C SER A 140 18.68 -1.25 -8.07
N TRP A 141 18.10 -0.29 -7.34
CA TRP A 141 16.86 0.38 -7.72
C TRP A 141 16.97 1.91 -7.64
N LEU A 142 17.76 2.42 -6.70
CA LEU A 142 17.83 3.84 -6.38
C LEU A 142 18.40 4.67 -7.54
N ASP A 143 19.41 4.14 -8.24
CA ASP A 143 20.04 4.81 -9.37
C ASP A 143 19.05 5.05 -10.52
N ASP A 144 18.23 4.06 -10.84
CA ASP A 144 17.21 4.17 -11.87
C ASP A 144 16.02 5.03 -11.41
N TYR A 145 15.58 4.88 -10.17
CA TYR A 145 14.50 5.69 -9.62
C TYR A 145 14.86 7.18 -9.57
N SER A 146 16.05 7.52 -9.04
CA SER A 146 16.46 8.91 -8.88
C SER A 146 16.68 9.59 -10.24
N LEU A 147 17.21 8.87 -11.22
CA LEU A 147 17.29 9.37 -12.60
C LEU A 147 15.89 9.53 -13.21
N TYR A 148 15.01 8.52 -13.06
CA TYR A 148 13.64 8.57 -13.59
C TYR A 148 12.86 9.78 -13.08
N ILE A 149 12.84 10.01 -11.76
CA ILE A 149 12.07 11.12 -11.19
C ILE A 149 12.69 12.48 -11.55
N SER A 150 14.02 12.55 -11.70
CA SER A 150 14.72 13.75 -12.18
C SER A 150 14.36 14.05 -13.64
N LEU A 151 14.30 13.04 -14.49
CA LEU A 151 13.85 13.15 -15.89
C LEU A 151 12.38 13.57 -15.97
N LYS A 152 11.53 12.97 -15.13
CA LYS A 152 10.11 13.31 -15.06
C LYS A 152 9.91 14.80 -14.74
N ASN A 153 10.67 15.33 -13.77
CA ASN A 153 10.66 16.75 -13.44
C ASN A 153 11.20 17.61 -14.58
N HIS A 154 12.29 17.19 -15.22
CA HIS A 154 12.89 17.87 -16.37
C HIS A 154 11.92 17.96 -17.55
N PHE A 155 11.14 16.93 -17.81
CA PHE A 155 10.10 16.87 -18.84
C PHE A 155 8.72 17.34 -18.33
N ASN A 156 8.64 18.14 -17.28
CA ASN A 156 7.41 18.75 -16.75
C ASN A 156 6.31 17.74 -16.42
N GLY A 157 6.67 16.58 -15.88
CA GLY A 157 5.73 15.53 -15.45
C GLY A 157 5.22 14.63 -16.57
N LEU A 158 5.71 14.77 -17.80
CA LEU A 158 5.33 13.87 -18.91
C LEU A 158 5.62 12.41 -18.54
N PRO A 159 4.74 11.47 -18.92
CA PRO A 159 5.01 10.05 -18.79
C PRO A 159 6.26 9.66 -19.58
N TRP A 160 7.02 8.67 -19.08
CA TRP A 160 8.29 8.31 -19.70
C TRP A 160 8.14 7.82 -21.15
N ASN A 161 7.03 7.22 -21.53
CA ASN A 161 6.75 6.78 -22.88
C ASN A 161 6.50 7.92 -23.88
N GLU A 162 6.42 9.16 -23.40
CA GLU A 162 6.34 10.38 -24.20
C GLU A 162 7.65 11.18 -24.22
N TRP A 163 8.72 10.70 -23.55
CA TRP A 163 10.03 11.36 -23.56
C TRP A 163 10.72 11.20 -24.92
N GLU A 164 11.81 11.95 -25.11
CA GLU A 164 12.67 11.82 -26.29
C GLU A 164 13.14 10.39 -26.49
N ASP A 165 13.18 9.91 -27.74
CA ASP A 165 13.45 8.51 -28.10
C ASP A 165 14.71 7.93 -27.44
N ASP A 166 15.80 8.68 -27.41
CA ASP A 166 17.07 8.18 -26.91
C ASP A 166 17.05 7.90 -25.41
N ILE A 167 16.39 8.77 -24.63
CA ILE A 167 16.25 8.54 -23.20
C ILE A 167 15.08 7.61 -22.87
N ARG A 168 13.99 7.66 -23.63
CA ARG A 168 12.86 6.74 -23.50
C ARG A 168 13.29 5.29 -23.67
N THR A 169 14.17 5.05 -24.67
CA THR A 169 14.74 3.72 -24.97
C THR A 169 16.04 3.43 -24.21
N ARG A 170 16.40 4.27 -23.24
CA ARG A 170 17.56 4.09 -22.35
C ARG A 170 18.89 3.93 -23.09
N LYS A 171 19.11 4.63 -24.22
CA LYS A 171 20.41 4.59 -24.89
C LYS A 171 21.51 5.10 -23.96
N GLU A 172 22.61 4.39 -23.87
CA GLU A 172 23.71 4.66 -22.94
C GLU A 172 24.20 6.10 -23.03
N ALA A 173 24.34 6.65 -24.24
CA ALA A 173 24.77 8.04 -24.44
C ALA A 173 23.77 9.06 -23.84
N ALA A 174 22.46 8.80 -23.96
CA ALA A 174 21.42 9.64 -23.35
C ALA A 174 21.40 9.51 -21.84
N ILE A 175 21.50 8.30 -21.30
CA ILE A 175 21.62 8.05 -19.86
C ILE A 175 22.81 8.83 -19.29
N ASN A 176 24.01 8.73 -19.91
CA ASN A 176 25.21 9.41 -19.45
C ASN A 176 25.08 10.95 -19.54
N LYS A 177 24.47 11.45 -20.62
CA LYS A 177 24.18 12.88 -20.80
C LYS A 177 23.31 13.40 -19.64
N TYR A 178 22.15 12.77 -19.42
CA TYR A 178 21.20 13.25 -18.40
C TYR A 178 21.69 13.00 -16.97
N LYS A 179 22.46 11.95 -16.71
CA LYS A 179 23.13 11.79 -15.41
C LYS A 179 24.09 12.93 -15.10
N ALA A 180 24.80 13.44 -16.09
CA ALA A 180 25.68 14.60 -15.91
C ALA A 180 24.91 15.91 -15.79
N GLU A 181 23.89 16.11 -16.63
CA GLU A 181 23.07 17.32 -16.67
C GLU A 181 22.21 17.49 -15.41
N LEU A 182 21.64 16.42 -14.89
CA LEU A 182 20.73 16.39 -13.75
C LEU A 182 21.37 15.91 -12.45
N ALA A 183 22.70 15.96 -12.35
CA ALA A 183 23.43 15.38 -11.21
C ALA A 183 22.94 15.89 -9.85
N ASP A 184 22.63 17.19 -9.71
CA ASP A 184 22.12 17.78 -8.46
C ASP A 184 20.68 17.32 -8.15
N GLU A 185 19.83 17.14 -9.18
CA GLU A 185 18.48 16.62 -9.01
C GLU A 185 18.49 15.15 -8.60
N ILE A 186 19.37 14.35 -9.20
CA ILE A 186 19.56 12.94 -8.84
C ILE A 186 20.00 12.83 -7.39
N GLU A 187 20.98 13.64 -6.97
CA GLU A 187 21.46 13.63 -5.59
C GLU A 187 20.39 14.13 -4.59
N TYR A 188 19.57 15.10 -4.98
CA TYR A 188 18.40 15.51 -4.22
C TYR A 188 17.42 14.35 -4.02
N ASN A 189 17.09 13.60 -5.07
CA ASN A 189 16.18 12.46 -4.96
C ASN A 189 16.78 11.31 -4.15
N ASN A 190 18.08 11.06 -4.23
CA ASN A 190 18.79 10.13 -3.34
C ASN A 190 18.65 10.53 -1.87
N PHE A 191 18.85 11.81 -1.58
CA PHE A 191 18.71 12.37 -0.23
C PHE A 191 17.29 12.26 0.30
N ILE A 192 16.27 12.51 -0.52
CA ILE A 192 14.86 12.35 -0.15
C ILE A 192 14.57 10.89 0.24
N GLN A 193 15.02 9.93 -0.55
CA GLN A 193 14.84 8.52 -0.25
C GLN A 193 15.59 8.12 1.03
N PHE A 194 16.80 8.60 1.22
CA PHE A 194 17.54 8.40 2.46
C PHE A 194 16.78 8.91 3.69
N LEU A 195 16.18 10.11 3.64
CA LEU A 195 15.37 10.64 4.73
C LEU A 195 14.15 9.77 5.02
N PHE A 196 13.42 9.38 3.96
CA PHE A 196 12.25 8.51 4.11
C PHE A 196 12.62 7.19 4.80
N PHE A 197 13.60 6.46 4.26
CA PHE A 197 13.98 5.16 4.81
C PHE A 197 14.57 5.25 6.22
N THR A 198 15.30 6.34 6.52
CA THR A 198 15.80 6.60 7.88
C THR A 198 14.64 6.72 8.87
N GLN A 199 13.65 7.55 8.54
CA GLN A 199 12.49 7.76 9.41
C GLN A 199 11.60 6.50 9.50
N TRP A 200 11.32 5.85 8.36
CA TRP A 200 10.51 4.63 8.32
C TRP A 200 11.13 3.48 9.12
N ASN A 201 12.42 3.24 8.92
CA ASN A 201 13.13 2.17 9.64
C ASN A 201 13.12 2.38 11.16
N ASN A 202 13.17 3.64 11.61
CA ASN A 202 13.04 3.97 13.04
C ASN A 202 11.62 3.66 13.55
N VAL A 203 10.57 4.02 12.82
CA VAL A 203 9.18 3.69 13.17
C VAL A 203 8.97 2.17 13.18
N LYS A 204 9.42 1.46 12.15
CA LYS A 204 9.33 -0.01 12.07
C LYS A 204 10.06 -0.67 13.24
N LYS A 205 11.29 -0.22 13.50
CA LYS A 205 12.06 -0.74 14.65
C LYS A 205 11.31 -0.51 15.96
N TYR A 206 10.75 0.68 16.17
CA TYR A 206 9.98 0.98 17.37
C TYR A 206 8.75 0.08 17.50
N ALA A 207 8.01 -0.15 16.41
CA ALA A 207 6.89 -1.08 16.37
C ALA A 207 7.33 -2.51 16.77
N ASN A 208 8.41 -3.01 16.15
CA ASN A 208 8.93 -4.34 16.44
C ASN A 208 9.44 -4.49 17.88
N ASP A 209 10.15 -3.50 18.41
CA ASP A 209 10.61 -3.47 19.82
C ASP A 209 9.43 -3.50 20.81
N ASN A 210 8.26 -3.05 20.40
CA ASN A 210 7.01 -3.11 21.16
C ASN A 210 6.15 -4.35 20.84
N GLY A 211 6.68 -5.32 20.08
CA GLY A 211 6.02 -6.59 19.75
C GLY A 211 4.95 -6.48 18.66
N ILE A 212 4.96 -5.39 17.89
CA ILE A 212 4.02 -5.13 16.79
C ILE A 212 4.72 -5.40 15.47
N LYS A 213 4.12 -6.25 14.63
CA LYS A 213 4.56 -6.53 13.26
C LYS A 213 3.80 -5.66 12.28
N ILE A 214 4.49 -5.17 11.27
CA ILE A 214 3.90 -4.38 10.19
C ILE A 214 3.52 -5.30 9.03
N ILE A 215 2.28 -5.21 8.58
CA ILE A 215 1.81 -5.84 7.35
C ILE A 215 1.84 -4.77 6.25
N GLY A 216 2.75 -4.93 5.29
CA GLY A 216 2.81 -4.13 4.07
C GLY A 216 1.93 -4.72 2.97
N ASP A 217 1.86 -4.02 1.85
CA ASP A 217 1.03 -4.39 0.71
C ASP A 217 1.81 -4.26 -0.59
N ILE A 218 1.65 -5.23 -1.49
CA ILE A 218 2.27 -5.23 -2.83
C ILE A 218 1.15 -5.44 -3.85
N PRO A 219 0.83 -4.45 -4.71
CA PRO A 219 -0.01 -4.70 -5.87
C PRO A 219 0.70 -5.63 -6.84
N ILE A 220 -0.02 -6.60 -7.44
CA ILE A 220 0.61 -7.50 -8.42
C ILE A 220 1.27 -6.73 -9.56
N PHE A 221 0.58 -5.75 -10.15
CA PHE A 221 1.09 -4.94 -11.25
C PHE A 221 1.72 -3.63 -10.76
N VAL A 222 2.54 -3.03 -11.61
CA VAL A 222 3.11 -1.70 -11.41
C VAL A 222 2.45 -0.69 -12.34
N ALA A 223 2.58 0.61 -12.08
CA ALA A 223 2.09 1.62 -13.00
C ALA A 223 2.89 1.61 -14.32
N VAL A 224 2.22 1.90 -15.44
CA VAL A 224 2.93 2.12 -16.72
C VAL A 224 3.94 3.24 -16.56
N ASP A 225 3.52 4.37 -15.98
CA ASP A 225 4.40 5.51 -15.72
C ASP A 225 5.12 5.32 -14.39
N SER A 226 6.13 4.45 -14.40
CA SER A 226 6.96 4.13 -13.25
C SER A 226 8.42 3.89 -13.67
N SER A 227 9.32 4.08 -12.71
CA SER A 227 10.74 3.71 -12.88
C SER A 227 10.89 2.21 -13.14
N ASP A 228 10.01 1.38 -12.58
CA ASP A 228 10.02 -0.07 -12.78
C ASP A 228 9.81 -0.45 -14.23
N ALA A 229 8.80 0.15 -14.87
CA ALA A 229 8.48 -0.12 -16.29
C ALA A 229 9.52 0.50 -17.23
N TRP A 230 10.02 1.71 -16.91
CA TRP A 230 11.05 2.37 -17.72
C TRP A 230 12.41 1.68 -17.62
N ALA A 231 12.79 1.23 -16.41
CA ALA A 231 14.11 0.62 -16.19
C ALA A 231 14.21 -0.82 -16.69
N ASN A 232 13.08 -1.55 -16.74
CA ASN A 232 13.04 -2.98 -17.07
C ASN A 232 11.97 -3.29 -18.14
N PRO A 233 11.95 -2.60 -19.29
CA PRO A 233 10.88 -2.76 -20.27
C PRO A 233 10.79 -4.19 -20.83
N GLU A 234 11.88 -4.95 -20.80
CA GLU A 234 11.96 -6.32 -21.32
C GLU A 234 11.15 -7.35 -20.52
N ILE A 235 10.76 -7.02 -19.27
CA ILE A 235 9.94 -7.92 -18.44
C ILE A 235 8.44 -7.64 -18.58
N PHE A 236 8.04 -6.71 -19.44
CA PHE A 236 6.65 -6.35 -19.69
C PHE A 236 6.25 -6.62 -21.14
N LEU A 237 4.97 -6.84 -21.37
CA LEU A 237 4.41 -7.04 -22.72
C LEU A 237 4.25 -5.67 -23.42
N PHE A 238 5.38 -5.11 -23.84
CA PHE A 238 5.45 -3.91 -24.66
C PHE A 238 5.67 -4.24 -26.14
N ASP A 239 5.18 -3.37 -27.01
CA ASP A 239 5.51 -3.39 -28.43
C ASP A 239 6.91 -2.78 -28.69
N PRO A 240 7.44 -2.82 -29.93
CA PRO A 240 8.74 -2.22 -30.26
C PRO A 240 8.83 -0.70 -29.95
N GLU A 241 7.68 -0.03 -29.84
CA GLU A 241 7.58 1.39 -29.50
C GLU A 241 7.46 1.62 -28.00
N LEU A 242 7.58 0.57 -27.18
CA LEU A 242 7.45 0.56 -25.74
C LEU A 242 6.05 1.00 -25.24
N LYS A 243 5.02 0.70 -26.03
CA LYS A 243 3.62 0.84 -25.61
C LYS A 243 3.11 -0.50 -25.10
N PRO A 244 2.24 -0.55 -24.07
CA PRO A 244 1.62 -1.80 -23.69
C PRO A 244 0.86 -2.44 -24.85
N VAL A 245 1.02 -3.75 -25.07
CA VAL A 245 0.20 -4.50 -26.03
C VAL A 245 -1.19 -4.75 -25.43
N LYS A 246 -1.21 -5.12 -24.16
CA LYS A 246 -2.39 -5.30 -23.34
C LYS A 246 -2.13 -4.75 -21.94
N VAL A 247 -3.20 -4.44 -21.24
CA VAL A 247 -3.16 -3.91 -19.87
C VAL A 247 -4.01 -4.76 -18.92
N ALA A 248 -3.72 -4.64 -17.64
CA ALA A 248 -4.44 -5.34 -16.59
C ALA A 248 -5.83 -4.76 -16.35
N GLY A 249 -6.74 -5.61 -15.93
CA GLY A 249 -8.07 -5.27 -15.49
C GLY A 249 -8.77 -6.46 -14.85
N VAL A 250 -10.07 -6.32 -14.62
CA VAL A 250 -10.97 -7.41 -14.22
C VAL A 250 -12.20 -7.41 -15.13
N PRO A 251 -12.77 -8.58 -15.45
CA PRO A 251 -13.93 -8.66 -16.32
C PRO A 251 -15.17 -8.00 -15.67
N PRO A 252 -16.21 -7.73 -16.48
CA PRO A 252 -17.52 -7.37 -15.95
C PRO A 252 -18.02 -8.35 -14.90
N ASP A 253 -18.55 -7.81 -13.81
CA ASP A 253 -19.12 -8.57 -12.70
C ASP A 253 -20.36 -7.85 -12.12
N TYR A 254 -20.86 -8.33 -10.97
CA TYR A 254 -21.99 -7.70 -10.27
C TYR A 254 -21.70 -6.28 -9.78
N PHE A 255 -20.43 -5.94 -9.53
CA PHE A 255 -20.03 -4.63 -9.02
C PHE A 255 -19.75 -3.63 -10.15
N SER A 256 -19.36 -4.11 -11.33
CA SER A 256 -19.06 -3.27 -12.49
C SER A 256 -19.51 -3.94 -13.79
N ALA A 257 -20.55 -3.39 -14.43
CA ALA A 257 -21.09 -3.90 -15.70
C ALA A 257 -20.08 -3.83 -16.87
N THR A 258 -19.05 -2.99 -16.78
CA THR A 258 -18.00 -2.83 -17.80
C THR A 258 -16.64 -3.40 -17.35
N GLY A 259 -16.60 -4.04 -16.18
CA GLY A 259 -15.37 -4.44 -15.51
C GLY A 259 -14.58 -3.26 -14.98
N GLN A 260 -13.35 -3.51 -14.55
CA GLN A 260 -12.43 -2.47 -14.11
C GLN A 260 -11.20 -2.48 -15.02
N LEU A 261 -10.92 -1.37 -15.67
CA LEU A 261 -9.71 -1.18 -16.48
C LEU A 261 -8.65 -0.50 -15.62
N TRP A 262 -7.64 -1.26 -15.18
CA TRP A 262 -6.58 -0.73 -14.31
C TRP A 262 -5.46 -0.04 -15.08
N GLY A 263 -5.21 -0.46 -16.33
CA GLY A 263 -4.24 0.18 -17.21
C GLY A 263 -2.78 -0.17 -16.95
N ASN A 264 -2.48 -1.01 -15.97
CA ASN A 264 -1.11 -1.46 -15.66
C ASN A 264 -0.55 -2.34 -16.78
N PRO A 265 0.76 -2.28 -17.09
CA PRO A 265 1.37 -3.17 -18.07
C PRO A 265 1.37 -4.60 -17.55
N LEU A 266 1.21 -5.56 -18.43
CA LEU A 266 1.27 -6.98 -18.11
C LEU A 266 2.71 -7.47 -18.18
N TYR A 267 3.05 -8.42 -17.31
CA TYR A 267 4.37 -9.06 -17.32
C TYR A 267 4.53 -10.02 -18.49
N ASP A 268 5.73 -10.04 -19.08
CA ASP A 268 6.22 -11.15 -19.87
C ASP A 268 6.73 -12.26 -18.92
N TRP A 269 5.84 -13.18 -18.56
CA TRP A 269 6.16 -14.24 -17.61
C TRP A 269 7.20 -15.23 -18.14
N ASP A 270 7.28 -15.42 -19.47
CA ASP A 270 8.30 -16.27 -20.08
C ASP A 270 9.68 -15.61 -19.94
N LYS A 271 9.77 -14.30 -20.19
CA LYS A 271 10.99 -13.54 -19.98
C LYS A 271 11.43 -13.50 -18.52
N LEU A 272 10.48 -13.26 -17.61
CA LEU A 272 10.76 -13.31 -16.19
C LEU A 272 11.28 -14.69 -15.74
N LYS A 273 10.73 -15.77 -16.28
CA LYS A 273 11.21 -17.14 -16.04
C LYS A 273 12.63 -17.37 -16.54
N GLU A 274 12.96 -16.90 -17.77
CA GLU A 274 14.33 -16.94 -18.29
C GLU A 274 15.32 -16.22 -17.37
N LEU A 275 14.90 -15.12 -16.76
CA LEU A 275 15.68 -14.33 -15.78
C LEU A 275 15.55 -14.87 -14.34
N ASN A 276 15.05 -16.10 -14.14
CA ASN A 276 14.83 -16.71 -12.83
C ASN A 276 14.00 -15.84 -11.88
N TYR A 277 13.06 -15.07 -12.41
CA TYR A 277 12.20 -14.14 -11.67
C TYR A 277 12.94 -13.14 -10.80
N LYS A 278 14.18 -12.79 -11.16
CA LYS A 278 15.08 -11.95 -10.36
C LYS A 278 14.45 -10.65 -9.90
N TRP A 279 13.73 -9.96 -10.79
CA TRP A 279 13.05 -8.71 -10.45
C TRP A 279 11.97 -8.90 -9.35
N TRP A 280 11.19 -9.98 -9.42
CA TRP A 280 10.21 -10.32 -8.40
C TRP A 280 10.85 -10.72 -7.06
N VAL A 281 11.95 -11.45 -7.10
CA VAL A 281 12.75 -11.78 -5.90
C VAL A 281 13.22 -10.50 -5.22
N ASP A 282 13.79 -9.57 -5.99
CA ASP A 282 14.27 -8.28 -5.47
C ASP A 282 13.14 -7.44 -4.91
N ARG A 283 11.97 -7.42 -5.58
CA ARG A 283 10.77 -6.71 -5.13
C ARG A 283 10.27 -7.23 -3.78
N VAL A 284 10.14 -8.54 -3.64
CA VAL A 284 9.71 -9.16 -2.37
C VAL A 284 10.75 -8.91 -1.28
N LYS A 285 12.04 -9.06 -1.59
CA LYS A 285 13.13 -8.78 -0.65
C LYS A 285 13.11 -7.34 -0.15
N ALA A 286 12.95 -6.36 -1.04
CA ALA A 286 12.87 -4.95 -0.70
C ALA A 286 11.67 -4.66 0.20
N ASN A 287 10.50 -5.23 -0.12
CA ASN A 287 9.31 -5.06 0.72
C ASN A 287 9.45 -5.72 2.10
N LEU A 288 10.10 -6.89 2.22
CA LEU A 288 10.40 -7.51 3.51
C LEU A 288 11.40 -6.70 4.36
N SER A 289 12.16 -5.79 3.75
CA SER A 289 12.97 -4.84 4.53
C SER A 289 12.11 -3.74 5.17
N THR A 290 11.00 -3.36 4.56
CA THR A 290 10.11 -2.30 5.04
C THR A 290 8.94 -2.80 5.87
N CYS A 291 8.56 -4.07 5.79
CA CYS A 291 7.49 -4.67 6.59
C CYS A 291 7.90 -6.05 7.11
N ASP A 292 7.09 -6.66 7.95
CA ASP A 292 7.34 -7.99 8.56
C ASP A 292 6.50 -9.08 7.90
N ILE A 293 5.39 -8.69 7.28
CA ILE A 293 4.43 -9.54 6.57
C ILE A 293 4.02 -8.77 5.31
N ILE A 294 3.88 -9.46 4.20
CA ILE A 294 3.43 -8.88 2.93
C ILE A 294 2.02 -9.39 2.61
N ARG A 295 1.08 -8.48 2.36
CA ARG A 295 -0.14 -8.81 1.64
C ARG A 295 0.14 -8.65 0.14
N ILE A 296 -0.11 -9.67 -0.65
CA ILE A 296 -0.06 -9.55 -2.11
C ILE A 296 -1.48 -9.32 -2.61
N ASP A 297 -1.68 -8.14 -3.17
CA ASP A 297 -2.93 -7.72 -3.78
C ASP A 297 -3.17 -8.44 -5.11
N HIS A 298 -4.43 -8.81 -5.38
CA HIS A 298 -4.87 -9.54 -6.55
C HIS A 298 -4.09 -10.85 -6.81
N PHE A 299 -3.92 -11.67 -5.76
CA PHE A 299 -3.18 -12.94 -5.83
C PHE A 299 -3.66 -13.89 -6.93
N ARG A 300 -4.96 -13.85 -7.29
CA ARG A 300 -5.50 -14.65 -8.38
C ARG A 300 -4.78 -14.43 -9.72
N GLY A 301 -4.22 -13.24 -9.94
CA GLY A 301 -3.49 -12.91 -11.17
C GLY A 301 -2.22 -13.75 -11.41
N PHE A 302 -1.73 -14.45 -10.38
CA PHE A 302 -0.65 -15.43 -10.56
C PHE A 302 -1.14 -16.80 -11.07
N ASP A 303 -2.43 -17.09 -10.97
CA ASP A 303 -3.06 -18.25 -11.62
C ASP A 303 -3.51 -17.87 -13.02
N GLU A 304 -4.43 -16.89 -13.11
CA GLU A 304 -4.93 -16.31 -14.36
C GLU A 304 -5.23 -14.83 -14.15
N TYR A 305 -4.86 -14.00 -15.11
CA TYR A 305 -5.11 -12.56 -15.12
C TYR A 305 -5.93 -12.13 -16.35
N TRP A 306 -6.73 -11.07 -16.16
CA TRP A 306 -7.55 -10.50 -17.23
C TRP A 306 -6.75 -9.49 -18.01
N ALA A 307 -6.51 -9.78 -19.31
CA ALA A 307 -5.70 -9.00 -20.23
C ALA A 307 -6.58 -8.25 -21.23
N VAL A 308 -6.65 -6.94 -21.12
CA VAL A 308 -7.47 -6.06 -21.95
C VAL A 308 -6.61 -5.43 -23.05
N PRO A 309 -7.06 -5.36 -24.35
CA PRO A 309 -6.32 -4.67 -25.38
C PRO A 309 -6.00 -3.21 -25.00
N TYR A 310 -4.75 -2.79 -25.22
CA TYR A 310 -4.36 -1.40 -24.94
C TYR A 310 -5.15 -0.41 -25.80
N GLY A 311 -5.70 0.62 -25.20
CA GLY A 311 -6.54 1.62 -25.87
C GLY A 311 -8.05 1.40 -25.75
N ASP A 312 -8.49 0.24 -25.26
CA ASP A 312 -9.89 0.03 -24.90
C ASP A 312 -10.30 0.96 -23.74
N LYS A 313 -11.57 1.35 -23.75
CA LYS A 313 -12.13 2.26 -22.71
C LYS A 313 -12.73 1.53 -21.52
N THR A 314 -13.01 0.24 -21.68
CA THR A 314 -13.62 -0.64 -20.66
C THR A 314 -12.89 -1.97 -20.65
N ALA A 315 -13.15 -2.78 -19.65
CA ALA A 315 -12.52 -4.10 -19.53
C ALA A 315 -13.32 -5.24 -20.19
N GLU A 316 -14.37 -4.93 -20.96
CA GLU A 316 -15.28 -5.95 -21.54
C GLU A 316 -14.62 -6.87 -22.54
N ASN A 317 -13.66 -6.37 -23.35
CA ASN A 317 -13.02 -7.13 -24.42
C ASN A 317 -11.73 -7.86 -23.99
N GLY A 318 -11.55 -8.09 -22.71
CA GLY A 318 -10.38 -8.78 -22.19
C GLY A 318 -10.41 -10.30 -22.48
N THR A 319 -9.30 -10.93 -22.14
CA THR A 319 -9.13 -12.40 -22.23
C THR A 319 -8.37 -12.89 -21.01
N TRP A 320 -8.73 -14.07 -20.48
CA TRP A 320 -7.97 -14.73 -19.43
C TRP A 320 -6.64 -15.25 -19.99
N CYS A 321 -5.55 -14.92 -19.33
CA CYS A 321 -4.20 -15.37 -19.63
C CYS A 321 -3.60 -16.09 -18.42
N PRO A 322 -2.81 -17.16 -18.63
CA PRO A 322 -2.20 -17.90 -17.54
C PRO A 322 -1.09 -17.08 -16.86
N GLY A 323 -1.06 -17.16 -15.52
CA GLY A 323 0.02 -16.61 -14.71
C GLY A 323 1.16 -17.62 -14.49
N PRO A 324 2.22 -17.21 -13.75
CA PRO A 324 3.41 -18.03 -13.52
C PRO A 324 3.20 -19.14 -12.47
N ARG A 325 2.11 -19.12 -11.73
CA ARG A 325 1.77 -20.10 -10.70
C ARG A 325 2.91 -20.36 -9.72
N MET A 326 3.16 -21.62 -9.37
CA MET A 326 4.19 -22.03 -8.40
C MET A 326 5.62 -21.79 -8.88
N ASP A 327 5.87 -21.61 -10.18
CA ASP A 327 7.22 -21.34 -10.69
C ASP A 327 7.83 -20.08 -10.05
N LEU A 328 7.02 -19.01 -9.98
CA LEU A 328 7.41 -17.75 -9.32
C LEU A 328 7.67 -17.95 -7.82
N PHE A 329 6.70 -18.54 -7.11
CA PHE A 329 6.81 -18.69 -5.65
C PHE A 329 7.93 -19.63 -5.23
N ASN A 330 8.21 -20.66 -6.04
CA ASN A 330 9.38 -21.53 -5.84
C ASN A 330 10.69 -20.76 -6.03
N ALA A 331 10.79 -19.91 -7.06
CA ALA A 331 11.98 -19.08 -7.27
C ALA A 331 12.21 -18.13 -6.09
N ILE A 332 11.17 -17.41 -5.65
CA ILE A 332 11.25 -16.50 -4.50
C ILE A 332 11.63 -17.26 -3.22
N LYS A 333 10.99 -18.41 -2.95
CA LYS A 333 11.27 -19.22 -1.77
C LYS A 333 12.69 -19.79 -1.76
N ASN A 334 13.23 -20.19 -2.92
CA ASN A 334 14.59 -20.69 -3.03
C ASN A 334 15.63 -19.63 -2.66
N GLU A 335 15.38 -18.37 -2.96
CA GLU A 335 16.29 -17.27 -2.66
C GLU A 335 16.09 -16.67 -1.25
N LEU A 336 14.83 -16.53 -0.80
CA LEU A 336 14.50 -15.80 0.42
C LEU A 336 14.07 -16.70 1.59
N GLY A 337 13.86 -18.00 1.37
CA GLY A 337 13.39 -18.93 2.41
C GLY A 337 11.88 -18.87 2.63
N GLU A 338 11.47 -19.06 3.89
CA GLU A 338 10.04 -19.00 4.24
C GLU A 338 9.49 -17.57 4.07
N LEU A 339 8.31 -17.48 3.44
CA LEU A 339 7.71 -16.21 3.05
C LEU A 339 6.51 -15.88 3.96
N PRO A 340 6.58 -14.79 4.74
CA PRO A 340 5.44 -14.31 5.51
C PRO A 340 4.47 -13.53 4.60
N ILE A 341 3.71 -14.25 3.77
CA ILE A 341 2.83 -13.66 2.76
C ILE A 341 1.37 -13.99 3.07
N ILE A 342 0.49 -13.03 2.88
CA ILE A 342 -0.97 -13.13 2.85
C ILE A 342 -1.41 -13.00 1.39
N ALA A 343 -2.23 -13.93 0.91
CA ALA A 343 -2.79 -13.89 -0.43
C ALA A 343 -4.14 -13.16 -0.42
N GLU A 344 -4.27 -12.05 -1.14
CA GLU A 344 -5.58 -11.46 -1.40
C GLU A 344 -6.28 -12.29 -2.49
N ASP A 345 -7.21 -13.14 -2.06
CA ASP A 345 -7.94 -14.09 -2.87
C ASP A 345 -9.45 -13.75 -2.89
N LEU A 346 -9.77 -12.47 -3.03
CA LEU A 346 -11.14 -11.98 -3.12
C LEU A 346 -11.68 -12.05 -4.57
N GLY A 347 -12.99 -11.93 -4.71
CA GLY A 347 -13.68 -11.96 -6.00
C GLY A 347 -14.00 -13.39 -6.49
N THR A 348 -14.04 -13.58 -7.80
CA THR A 348 -14.40 -14.88 -8.38
C THR A 348 -13.30 -15.91 -8.19
N MET A 349 -13.51 -16.89 -7.34
CA MET A 349 -12.56 -17.96 -7.06
C MET A 349 -12.75 -19.13 -8.01
N THR A 350 -11.69 -19.45 -8.77
CA THR A 350 -11.60 -20.69 -9.56
C THR A 350 -10.87 -21.77 -8.77
N GLN A 351 -11.04 -23.04 -9.15
CA GLN A 351 -10.28 -24.12 -8.51
C GLN A 351 -8.76 -23.92 -8.67
N GLY A 352 -8.31 -23.35 -9.79
CA GLY A 352 -6.90 -23.04 -10.03
C GLY A 352 -6.31 -22.08 -9.00
N VAL A 353 -7.04 -21.03 -8.64
CA VAL A 353 -6.63 -20.05 -7.60
C VAL A 353 -6.57 -20.71 -6.22
N ILE A 354 -7.57 -21.54 -5.89
CA ILE A 354 -7.62 -22.29 -4.63
C ILE A 354 -6.40 -23.21 -4.53
N ASP A 355 -6.15 -24.02 -5.56
CA ASP A 355 -5.04 -24.96 -5.62
C ASP A 355 -3.68 -24.25 -5.49
N LEU A 356 -3.53 -23.09 -6.16
CA LEU A 356 -2.33 -22.27 -6.06
C LEU A 356 -2.10 -21.74 -4.64
N ARG A 357 -3.14 -21.16 -4.02
CA ARG A 357 -3.04 -20.67 -2.64
C ARG A 357 -2.71 -21.79 -1.66
N GLU A 358 -3.34 -22.96 -1.79
CA GLU A 358 -3.05 -24.12 -0.95
C GLU A 358 -1.62 -24.64 -1.16
N ALA A 359 -1.13 -24.67 -2.40
CA ALA A 359 0.23 -25.10 -2.72
C ALA A 359 1.29 -24.15 -2.14
N THR A 360 1.03 -22.82 -2.08
CA THR A 360 1.91 -21.86 -1.41
C THR A 360 1.85 -21.96 0.10
N GLY A 361 0.74 -22.42 0.67
CA GLY A 361 0.46 -22.41 2.11
C GLY A 361 0.11 -21.02 2.67
N PHE A 362 -0.08 -20.02 1.82
CA PHE A 362 -0.43 -18.67 2.25
C PHE A 362 -1.89 -18.62 2.78
N PRO A 363 -2.15 -17.85 3.86
CA PRO A 363 -3.52 -17.58 4.26
C PRO A 363 -4.22 -16.71 3.21
N GLY A 364 -5.46 -17.06 2.90
CA GLY A 364 -6.36 -16.20 2.15
C GLY A 364 -7.08 -15.19 3.04
N MET A 365 -7.88 -14.33 2.45
CA MET A 365 -8.61 -13.27 3.12
C MET A 365 -10.11 -13.58 3.22
N LYS A 366 -10.72 -13.14 4.30
CA LYS A 366 -12.17 -13.17 4.52
C LYS A 366 -12.65 -11.79 4.95
N ILE A 367 -13.64 -11.25 4.26
CA ILE A 367 -14.20 -9.91 4.52
C ILE A 367 -15.58 -10.07 5.16
N LEU A 368 -15.69 -9.74 6.43
CA LEU A 368 -16.95 -9.88 7.16
C LEU A 368 -18.07 -9.00 6.57
N GLY A 369 -17.73 -7.84 6.04
CA GLY A 369 -18.68 -6.96 5.36
C GLY A 369 -19.41 -7.61 4.15
N PHE A 370 -18.85 -8.69 3.57
CA PHE A 370 -19.48 -9.46 2.50
C PHE A 370 -20.35 -10.62 3.01
N ALA A 371 -20.32 -10.90 4.32
CA ALA A 371 -20.99 -12.06 4.89
C ALA A 371 -22.52 -11.95 4.97
N PHE A 372 -23.03 -10.72 5.04
CA PHE A 372 -24.42 -10.46 5.41
C PHE A 372 -25.32 -10.22 4.19
N ASP A 373 -25.24 -11.11 3.19
CA ASP A 373 -26.23 -11.23 2.13
C ASP A 373 -27.30 -12.24 2.57
N SER A 374 -28.52 -11.75 2.77
CA SER A 374 -29.65 -12.55 3.24
C SER A 374 -30.20 -13.54 2.18
N LYS A 375 -29.74 -13.44 0.94
CA LYS A 375 -30.25 -14.21 -0.20
C LYS A 375 -29.35 -15.35 -0.63
N GLU A 376 -28.06 -15.29 -0.27
CA GLU A 376 -27.06 -16.25 -0.71
C GLU A 376 -26.23 -16.79 0.46
N GLU A 377 -26.02 -18.11 0.47
CA GLU A 377 -24.98 -18.70 1.31
C GLU A 377 -23.60 -18.30 0.77
N ASN A 378 -22.71 -17.86 1.66
CA ASN A 378 -21.36 -17.48 1.26
C ASN A 378 -20.31 -17.91 2.30
N ASP A 379 -19.05 -17.97 1.83
CA ASP A 379 -17.90 -18.39 2.63
C ASP A 379 -17.31 -17.27 3.52
N TYR A 380 -17.99 -16.12 3.61
CA TYR A 380 -17.53 -14.99 4.43
C TYR A 380 -18.12 -15.00 5.84
N LEU A 381 -19.00 -15.92 6.16
CA LEU A 381 -19.54 -16.09 7.51
C LEU A 381 -18.49 -16.74 8.44
N PRO A 382 -18.24 -16.19 9.64
CA PRO A 382 -17.19 -16.66 10.55
C PRO A 382 -17.18 -18.16 10.88
N HIS A 383 -18.32 -18.84 10.85
CA HIS A 383 -18.39 -20.27 11.12
C HIS A 383 -17.89 -21.16 9.97
N THR A 384 -17.69 -20.60 8.76
CA THR A 384 -17.15 -21.31 7.60
C THR A 384 -15.63 -21.21 7.46
N TYR A 385 -14.97 -20.37 8.28
CA TYR A 385 -13.55 -20.10 8.13
C TYR A 385 -12.66 -21.29 8.45
N THR A 386 -11.50 -21.29 7.80
CA THR A 386 -10.36 -22.14 8.18
C THR A 386 -9.41 -21.39 9.10
N LYS A 387 -8.53 -22.11 9.81
CA LYS A 387 -7.51 -21.44 10.67
C LYS A 387 -6.52 -20.62 9.85
N ASN A 388 -6.12 -21.13 8.68
CA ASN A 388 -5.13 -20.46 7.83
C ASN A 388 -5.78 -19.39 6.97
N CYS A 389 -6.39 -18.39 7.60
CA CYS A 389 -6.90 -17.20 6.91
C CYS A 389 -6.75 -15.95 7.78
N VAL A 390 -6.93 -14.80 7.15
CA VAL A 390 -7.03 -13.48 7.78
C VAL A 390 -8.46 -13.00 7.61
N VAL A 391 -9.13 -12.70 8.71
CA VAL A 391 -10.45 -12.07 8.68
C VAL A 391 -10.32 -10.56 8.82
N TYR A 392 -11.03 -9.84 8.00
CA TYR A 392 -11.19 -8.39 8.05
C TYR A 392 -12.65 -8.05 8.32
N THR A 393 -12.91 -6.98 9.04
CA THR A 393 -14.27 -6.38 9.04
C THR A 393 -14.56 -5.73 7.70
N GLY A 394 -13.60 -5.05 7.12
CA GLY A 394 -13.51 -4.47 5.80
C GLY A 394 -12.06 -4.12 5.47
N THR A 395 -11.77 -3.82 4.22
CA THR A 395 -10.46 -3.29 3.74
C THR A 395 -10.61 -1.81 3.37
N HIS A 396 -9.56 -1.23 2.79
CA HIS A 396 -9.59 0.13 2.25
C HIS A 396 -10.58 0.30 1.08
N ASP A 397 -10.93 -0.76 0.37
CA ASP A 397 -11.87 -0.74 -0.77
C ASP A 397 -13.33 -0.87 -0.36
N ASN A 398 -13.58 -1.29 0.86
CA ASN A 398 -14.93 -1.43 1.39
C ASN A 398 -15.43 -0.12 2.01
N ASP A 399 -16.74 0.01 2.13
CA ASP A 399 -17.31 1.02 3.03
C ASP A 399 -17.00 0.63 4.49
N THR A 400 -17.06 1.58 5.40
CA THR A 400 -16.99 1.28 6.82
C THR A 400 -18.16 0.40 7.24
N LEU A 401 -18.06 -0.32 8.34
CA LEU A 401 -19.17 -1.15 8.85
C LEU A 401 -20.45 -0.34 9.07
N ILE A 402 -20.35 0.84 9.66
CA ILE A 402 -21.51 1.73 9.85
C ILE A 402 -22.02 2.26 8.51
N GLY A 403 -21.12 2.61 7.59
CA GLY A 403 -21.49 3.04 6.23
C GLY A 403 -22.24 1.96 5.47
N TRP A 404 -21.74 0.72 5.51
CA TRP A 404 -22.42 -0.44 4.93
C TRP A 404 -23.78 -0.67 5.60
N PHE A 405 -23.83 -0.77 6.93
CA PHE A 405 -25.05 -1.05 7.67
C PHE A 405 -26.14 0.02 7.42
N THR A 406 -25.75 1.27 7.30
CA THR A 406 -26.69 2.37 7.00
C THR A 406 -27.36 2.19 5.63
N LYS A 407 -26.62 1.74 4.63
CA LYS A 407 -27.07 1.61 3.23
C LYS A 407 -27.71 0.26 2.88
N ALA A 408 -27.42 -0.79 3.65
CA ALA A 408 -27.93 -2.13 3.42
C ALA A 408 -29.47 -2.16 3.49
N ASN A 409 -30.08 -3.11 2.78
CA ASN A 409 -31.51 -3.35 2.90
C ASN A 409 -31.87 -3.97 4.26
N GLU A 410 -33.13 -3.92 4.66
CA GLU A 410 -33.54 -4.35 5.99
C GLU A 410 -33.38 -5.86 6.22
N ASP A 411 -33.47 -6.68 5.18
CA ASP A 411 -33.30 -8.15 5.31
C ASP A 411 -31.83 -8.46 5.65
N ASP A 412 -30.88 -7.80 5.00
CA ASP A 412 -29.43 -7.96 5.28
C ASP A 412 -29.07 -7.41 6.65
N LYS A 413 -29.63 -6.25 7.04
CA LYS A 413 -29.47 -5.71 8.39
C LYS A 413 -29.99 -6.67 9.45
N GLN A 414 -31.18 -7.23 9.22
CA GLN A 414 -31.77 -8.18 10.17
C GLN A 414 -30.93 -9.45 10.25
N PHE A 415 -30.44 -9.97 9.11
CA PHE A 415 -29.54 -11.11 9.09
C PHE A 415 -28.25 -10.83 9.87
N ALA A 416 -27.65 -9.65 9.69
CA ALA A 416 -26.47 -9.26 10.47
C ALA A 416 -26.77 -9.17 11.98
N ARG A 417 -27.90 -8.56 12.39
CA ARG A 417 -28.31 -8.51 13.82
C ARG A 417 -28.45 -9.90 14.41
N ASP A 418 -29.14 -10.79 13.70
CA ASP A 418 -29.40 -12.16 14.19
C ASP A 418 -28.10 -12.96 14.26
N TYR A 419 -27.26 -12.91 13.23
CA TYR A 419 -25.99 -13.63 13.20
C TYR A 419 -25.00 -13.16 14.27
N LEU A 420 -24.86 -11.85 14.43
CA LEU A 420 -23.96 -11.24 15.40
C LEU A 420 -24.55 -11.22 16.82
N ASN A 421 -25.81 -11.60 17.00
CA ASN A 421 -26.57 -11.46 18.24
C ASN A 421 -26.51 -10.01 18.77
N SER A 422 -26.69 -9.06 17.86
CA SER A 422 -26.64 -7.64 18.17
C SER A 422 -27.90 -7.19 18.89
N ARG A 423 -27.73 -6.33 19.89
CA ARG A 423 -28.83 -5.79 20.69
C ARG A 423 -29.14 -4.32 20.38
N SER A 424 -28.28 -3.65 19.67
CA SER A 424 -28.40 -2.24 19.30
C SER A 424 -27.65 -1.94 18.03
N ASP A 425 -28.28 -1.21 17.12
CA ASP A 425 -27.63 -0.76 15.87
C ASP A 425 -26.45 0.19 16.14
N ASP A 426 -26.45 0.92 17.24
CA ASP A 426 -25.35 1.82 17.64
C ASP A 426 -24.05 1.07 17.95
N GLU A 427 -24.14 -0.21 18.32
CA GLU A 427 -23.00 -1.06 18.67
C GLU A 427 -22.70 -2.13 17.59
N ILE A 428 -23.38 -2.12 16.46
CA ILE A 428 -23.27 -3.16 15.41
C ILE A 428 -21.82 -3.33 14.91
N HIS A 429 -21.04 -2.25 14.83
CA HIS A 429 -19.64 -2.28 14.45
C HIS A 429 -18.78 -3.05 15.47
N TRP A 430 -19.04 -2.89 16.77
CA TRP A 430 -18.37 -3.67 17.82
C TRP A 430 -18.80 -5.14 17.83
N ASP A 431 -20.05 -5.44 17.51
CA ASP A 431 -20.53 -6.82 17.40
C ASP A 431 -19.92 -7.50 16.17
N ALA A 432 -19.75 -6.79 15.05
CA ALA A 432 -19.04 -7.28 13.87
C ALA A 432 -17.54 -7.52 14.17
N ILE A 433 -16.85 -6.58 14.83
CA ILE A 433 -15.47 -6.78 15.28
C ILE A 433 -15.37 -8.00 16.20
N ARG A 434 -16.31 -8.16 17.14
CA ARG A 434 -16.40 -9.35 17.99
C ARG A 434 -16.56 -10.62 17.15
N GLY A 435 -17.42 -10.62 16.14
CA GLY A 435 -17.61 -11.73 15.21
C GLY A 435 -16.30 -12.14 14.54
N ALA A 436 -15.54 -11.16 14.02
CA ALA A 436 -14.23 -11.40 13.44
C ALA A 436 -13.21 -11.95 14.47
N TRP A 437 -13.12 -11.33 15.66
CA TRP A 437 -12.19 -11.75 16.74
C TRP A 437 -12.51 -13.13 17.31
N SER A 438 -13.78 -13.51 17.36
CA SER A 438 -14.22 -14.82 17.86
C SER A 438 -13.96 -15.96 16.88
N SER A 439 -13.77 -15.67 15.59
CA SER A 439 -13.57 -16.67 14.54
C SER A 439 -12.33 -17.53 14.78
N VAL A 440 -12.22 -18.63 14.03
CA VAL A 440 -11.06 -19.53 14.06
C VAL A 440 -9.86 -19.01 13.28
N ALA A 441 -10.02 -17.92 12.52
CA ALA A 441 -8.95 -17.30 11.72
C ALA A 441 -7.72 -17.00 12.58
N ASN A 442 -6.54 -17.29 12.05
CA ASN A 442 -5.28 -16.99 12.75
C ASN A 442 -5.08 -15.49 12.94
N MET A 443 -5.39 -14.68 11.95
CA MET A 443 -5.29 -13.23 12.06
C MET A 443 -6.68 -12.57 11.92
N ALA A 444 -6.90 -11.49 12.66
CA ALA A 444 -8.10 -10.66 12.57
C ALA A 444 -7.69 -9.19 12.53
N ILE A 445 -8.15 -8.46 11.55
CA ILE A 445 -7.78 -7.06 11.31
C ILE A 445 -9.05 -6.24 11.07
N ALA A 446 -9.09 -5.04 11.62
CA ALA A 446 -10.16 -4.09 11.33
C ALA A 446 -9.56 -2.71 11.03
N PRO A 447 -10.14 -1.94 10.10
CA PRO A 447 -9.83 -0.54 9.93
C PRO A 447 -10.10 0.23 11.23
N ILE A 448 -9.29 1.24 11.52
CA ILE A 448 -9.49 2.08 12.71
C ILE A 448 -10.86 2.75 12.70
N GLN A 449 -11.40 3.06 11.52
CA GLN A 449 -12.72 3.65 11.33
C GLN A 449 -13.83 2.79 11.94
N ASP A 450 -13.70 1.46 11.82
CA ASP A 450 -14.69 0.53 12.39
C ASP A 450 -14.65 0.52 13.91
N PHE A 451 -13.48 0.63 14.54
CA PHE A 451 -13.37 0.78 16.00
C PHE A 451 -13.97 2.09 16.49
N LEU A 452 -13.89 3.15 15.68
CA LEU A 452 -14.43 4.46 15.97
C LEU A 452 -15.92 4.60 15.64
N GLY A 453 -16.53 3.63 14.95
CA GLY A 453 -17.91 3.67 14.51
C GLY A 453 -18.20 4.78 13.50
N LEU A 454 -17.24 5.08 12.60
CA LEU A 454 -17.39 6.11 11.59
C LEU A 454 -18.21 5.62 10.40
N GLY A 455 -18.94 6.52 9.76
CA GLY A 455 -19.74 6.25 8.57
C GLY A 455 -18.95 6.34 7.26
N SER A 456 -19.69 6.39 6.15
CA SER A 456 -19.08 6.39 4.79
C SER A 456 -18.21 7.61 4.50
N GLU A 457 -18.33 8.68 5.28
CA GLU A 457 -17.47 9.86 5.19
C GLU A 457 -16.01 9.55 5.50
N ALA A 458 -15.75 8.47 6.24
CA ALA A 458 -14.41 8.00 6.57
C ALA A 458 -13.89 6.89 5.64
N ARG A 459 -14.60 6.58 4.56
CA ARG A 459 -14.14 5.59 3.57
C ARG A 459 -12.85 6.05 2.90
N ILE A 460 -11.88 5.14 2.76
CA ILE A 460 -10.56 5.42 2.18
C ILE A 460 -10.61 5.45 0.65
N ASN A 461 -11.16 4.39 0.06
CA ASN A 461 -11.20 4.22 -1.40
C ASN A 461 -12.56 3.71 -1.86
N THR A 462 -13.01 4.24 -2.97
CA THR A 462 -14.15 3.72 -3.72
C THR A 462 -13.65 3.27 -5.09
N PRO A 463 -13.48 1.95 -5.32
CA PRO A 463 -13.00 1.43 -6.59
C PRO A 463 -13.81 1.97 -7.77
N GLY A 464 -13.12 2.29 -8.87
CA GLY A 464 -13.74 2.85 -10.07
C GLY A 464 -13.96 4.38 -10.05
N LEU A 465 -13.72 5.07 -8.94
CA LEU A 465 -13.71 6.54 -8.91
C LEU A 465 -12.29 7.08 -9.11
N ALA A 466 -12.16 8.03 -10.04
CA ALA A 466 -10.86 8.63 -10.37
C ALA A 466 -10.37 9.70 -9.38
N SER A 467 -11.20 10.15 -8.44
CA SER A 467 -10.88 11.23 -7.50
C SER A 467 -11.67 11.10 -6.21
N GLY A 468 -11.22 11.80 -5.16
CA GLY A 468 -11.88 11.79 -3.84
C GLY A 468 -11.49 10.60 -2.97
N ASN A 469 -10.55 9.78 -3.39
CA ASN A 469 -10.00 8.65 -2.65
C ASN A 469 -8.71 9.02 -1.90
N TRP A 470 -8.33 8.22 -0.92
CA TRP A 470 -7.05 8.29 -0.18
C TRP A 470 -6.85 9.54 0.68
N GLN A 471 -7.92 10.34 0.88
CA GLN A 471 -7.85 11.66 1.51
C GLN A 471 -8.18 11.63 3.00
N TRP A 472 -8.88 10.60 3.49
CA TRP A 472 -9.34 10.55 4.87
C TRP A 472 -8.18 10.53 5.87
N ARG A 473 -8.37 11.29 6.97
CA ARG A 473 -7.43 11.37 8.09
C ARG A 473 -8.14 11.19 9.43
N LEU A 474 -7.39 10.62 10.36
CA LEU A 474 -7.78 10.49 11.74
C LEU A 474 -7.65 11.83 12.47
N LYS A 475 -8.67 12.26 13.20
CA LYS A 475 -8.59 13.43 14.08
C LYS A 475 -7.62 13.22 15.22
N ASP A 476 -6.97 14.28 15.67
CA ASP A 476 -6.16 14.22 16.88
C ASP A 476 -7.04 13.95 18.12
N GLY A 477 -6.52 13.21 19.08
CA GLY A 477 -7.18 12.91 20.35
C GLY A 477 -8.27 11.84 20.33
N VAL A 478 -8.64 11.26 19.18
CA VAL A 478 -9.68 10.20 19.11
C VAL A 478 -9.16 8.82 19.54
N LEU A 479 -7.86 8.60 19.54
CA LEU A 479 -7.23 7.37 20.03
C LEU A 479 -7.06 7.45 21.55
N THR A 480 -8.19 7.34 22.25
CA THR A 480 -8.21 7.49 23.71
C THR A 480 -7.77 6.22 24.43
N ASP A 481 -7.45 6.39 25.72
CA ASP A 481 -7.12 5.29 26.60
C ASP A 481 -8.29 4.33 26.79
N GLU A 482 -9.51 4.85 26.86
CA GLU A 482 -10.74 4.05 26.98
C GLU A 482 -10.97 3.18 25.73
N LEU A 483 -10.72 3.73 24.55
CA LEU A 483 -10.79 2.96 23.31
C LEU A 483 -9.75 1.83 23.31
N ALA A 484 -8.50 2.14 23.66
CA ALA A 484 -7.44 1.13 23.73
C ALA A 484 -7.78 0.01 24.72
N GLU A 485 -8.32 0.34 25.91
CA GLU A 485 -8.73 -0.64 26.92
C GLU A 485 -9.92 -1.49 26.44
N ARG A 486 -10.88 -0.91 25.72
CA ARG A 486 -12.01 -1.65 25.14
C ARG A 486 -11.52 -2.68 24.10
N ILE A 487 -10.61 -2.26 23.22
CA ILE A 487 -9.98 -3.14 22.22
C ILE A 487 -9.18 -4.25 22.92
N ALA A 488 -8.33 -3.90 23.88
CA ALA A 488 -7.51 -4.85 24.64
C ALA A 488 -8.36 -5.90 25.36
N LYS A 489 -9.49 -5.48 25.97
CA LYS A 489 -10.42 -6.40 26.63
C LYS A 489 -11.00 -7.41 25.65
N LEU A 490 -11.45 -6.95 24.46
CA LEU A 490 -11.97 -7.83 23.42
C LEU A 490 -10.91 -8.81 22.93
N THR A 491 -9.71 -8.31 22.65
CA THR A 491 -8.55 -9.09 22.20
C THR A 491 -8.19 -10.18 23.21
N LYS A 492 -8.15 -9.86 24.49
CA LYS A 492 -7.88 -10.82 25.57
C LYS A 492 -8.94 -11.92 25.66
N VAL A 493 -10.24 -11.57 25.52
CA VAL A 493 -11.35 -12.54 25.59
C VAL A 493 -11.19 -13.62 24.53
N TYR A 494 -10.71 -13.28 23.35
CA TYR A 494 -10.56 -14.22 22.23
C TYR A 494 -9.12 -14.71 22.01
N SER A 495 -8.21 -14.44 22.97
CA SER A 495 -6.81 -14.91 22.98
C SER A 495 -6.04 -14.55 21.71
N ARG A 496 -6.13 -13.29 21.28
CA ARG A 496 -5.42 -12.76 20.11
C ARG A 496 -4.21 -11.90 20.46
#